data_a5b2f434b60c81dfa081114eeca0ad57
#
_entry.id   a5b2f434b60c81dfa081114eeca0ad57
#
_cell.length_a   1.000
_cell.length_b   1.000
_cell.length_c   1.000
_cell.angle_alpha   90.00
_cell.angle_beta   90.00
_cell.angle_gamma   90.00
#
_symmetry.space_group_name_H-M   'P 1'
#
loop_
_entity.id
_entity.type
_entity.pdbx_description
1 polymer ?
#
loop_
_entity_poly.entity_id
_entity_poly.type
_entity_poly.pdbx_seq_one_letter_code
_entity_poly.pdbx_strand_id
1 'polypeptide(L)'
;MKYISTRGDRTERGFSEILLEGLAPDGGLYLPTSYPKVDDATLTQWRGLSYAELAFEILSLYIDDIPAADLKALTAKTYTKAVYGFDEITPLKHLEPGLCLQALSNGPTLAFKDMAMQLLGNLFEYELGRRGEQLNILGATSGDTGSAAEYAMRGKKGVRVFMLSPHGRMSPFQQAQMFSLQDPNIHNIAVEGVFDDCQDIVKACSNDLDFKRKFKIGTVNSINWARLLAQVVYYFAGYFYATKSNAEQVSFTVPSGNFGNVCAGHVARQMGLPIAKLVVATNENNVLDEFFRTGTYRVRGSAETYETSSPSMDISKASNFERFVFDLLGRDGAACKALFKDAVEQSGGFTLPAETFAKVAGYGFVSGTSSHANRLDTIRATFEHDGTLIDTHTADGLKVAREFMQAGTTMIVLETALPAKFEATIVEATGQRPARPHWIQGLDGLEDLPKRFVVSPNQAQWVKDYVTQHCQD
;
A
#
# COMPACT_ATOMS: atom_id res chain seq x y z
N MET A 1 -12.40 -6.68 -18.88
CA MET A 1 -12.59 -6.97 -17.43
C MET A 1 -13.63 -6.01 -16.87
N LYS A 2 -14.51 -6.49 -15.98
CA LYS A 2 -15.52 -5.66 -15.30
C LYS A 2 -15.31 -5.71 -13.79
N TYR A 3 -15.78 -4.67 -13.11
CA TYR A 3 -15.59 -4.46 -11.68
C TYR A 3 -16.91 -4.25 -10.99
N ILE A 4 -17.04 -4.78 -9.77
CA ILE A 4 -18.23 -4.70 -8.92
C ILE A 4 -17.84 -4.26 -7.51
N SER A 5 -18.82 -3.79 -6.73
CA SER A 5 -18.64 -3.44 -5.33
C SER A 5 -18.70 -4.66 -4.40
N THR A 6 -17.92 -4.63 -3.34
CA THR A 6 -17.98 -5.61 -2.24
C THR A 6 -19.26 -5.55 -1.41
N ARG A 7 -20.07 -4.47 -1.53
CA ARG A 7 -21.26 -4.24 -0.68
C ARG A 7 -22.60 -4.37 -1.41
N GLY A 8 -22.59 -4.95 -2.61
CA GLY A 8 -23.80 -5.39 -3.29
C GLY A 8 -24.22 -4.56 -4.50
N ASP A 9 -23.62 -3.40 -4.76
CA ASP A 9 -23.79 -2.73 -6.06
C ASP A 9 -23.15 -3.60 -7.15
N ARG A 10 -23.99 -4.18 -7.99
CA ARG A 10 -23.60 -5.04 -9.10
C ARG A 10 -23.46 -4.31 -10.42
N THR A 11 -23.54 -2.99 -10.42
CA THR A 11 -23.28 -2.19 -11.62
C THR A 11 -21.84 -2.44 -12.07
N GLU A 12 -21.70 -3.03 -13.23
CA GLU A 12 -20.40 -3.34 -13.82
C GLU A 12 -19.77 -2.08 -14.40
N ARG A 13 -18.52 -1.80 -13.99
CA ARG A 13 -17.73 -0.65 -14.42
C ARG A 13 -16.44 -1.07 -15.09
N GLY A 14 -15.90 -0.22 -15.97
CA GLY A 14 -14.58 -0.40 -16.56
C GLY A 14 -13.46 0.06 -15.61
N PHE A 15 -12.23 -0.32 -15.93
CA PHE A 15 -11.07 0.06 -15.12
C PHE A 15 -10.86 1.58 -15.05
N SER A 16 -10.92 2.28 -16.18
CA SER A 16 -10.71 3.73 -16.25
C SER A 16 -11.75 4.53 -15.47
N GLU A 17 -12.95 3.99 -15.32
CA GLU A 17 -14.01 4.59 -14.50
C GLU A 17 -13.67 4.45 -13.00
N ILE A 18 -13.36 3.24 -12.52
CA ILE A 18 -13.06 2.99 -11.11
C ILE A 18 -11.71 3.57 -10.67
N LEU A 19 -10.78 3.75 -11.60
CA LEU A 19 -9.50 4.42 -11.34
C LEU A 19 -9.70 5.82 -10.76
N LEU A 20 -10.62 6.60 -11.34
CA LEU A 20 -10.92 7.97 -10.90
C LEU A 20 -11.91 8.02 -9.75
N GLU A 21 -12.86 7.09 -9.67
CA GLU A 21 -13.83 7.02 -8.57
C GLU A 21 -13.18 6.58 -7.25
N GLY A 22 -12.35 5.56 -7.28
CA GLY A 22 -11.65 4.98 -6.13
C GLY A 22 -12.54 4.14 -5.22
N LEU A 23 -13.73 4.62 -4.85
CA LEU A 23 -14.69 3.99 -3.95
C LEU A 23 -16.05 3.84 -4.63
N ALA A 24 -16.72 2.70 -4.41
CA ALA A 24 -18.04 2.47 -4.97
C ALA A 24 -19.12 3.37 -4.30
N PRO A 25 -20.21 3.72 -5.03
CA PRO A 25 -21.28 4.58 -4.50
C PRO A 25 -21.96 4.06 -3.24
N ASP A 26 -21.99 2.73 -3.04
CA ASP A 26 -22.54 2.09 -1.84
C ASP A 26 -21.54 2.05 -0.66
N GLY A 27 -20.37 2.65 -0.82
CA GLY A 27 -19.27 2.66 0.15
C GLY A 27 -18.43 1.39 0.14
N GLY A 28 -18.69 0.44 -0.73
CA GLY A 28 -17.90 -0.78 -0.92
C GLY A 28 -16.62 -0.53 -1.73
N LEU A 29 -15.78 -1.54 -1.79
CA LEU A 29 -14.53 -1.53 -2.53
C LEU A 29 -14.72 -2.22 -3.89
N TYR A 30 -14.00 -1.75 -4.90
CA TYR A 30 -14.02 -2.41 -6.20
C TYR A 30 -13.14 -3.64 -6.24
N LEU A 31 -13.66 -4.70 -6.86
CA LEU A 31 -12.98 -5.92 -7.24
C LEU A 31 -13.39 -6.32 -8.67
N PRO A 32 -12.51 -7.02 -9.43
CA PRO A 32 -12.92 -7.60 -10.71
C PRO A 32 -14.00 -8.66 -10.46
N THR A 33 -14.89 -8.84 -11.43
CA THR A 33 -15.95 -9.87 -11.37
C THR A 33 -15.41 -11.29 -11.20
N SER A 34 -14.18 -11.52 -11.67
CA SER A 34 -13.44 -12.75 -11.45
C SER A 34 -11.93 -12.49 -11.56
N TYR A 35 -11.12 -13.32 -10.90
CA TYR A 35 -9.67 -13.25 -11.08
C TYR A 35 -9.26 -14.06 -12.31
N PRO A 36 -8.49 -13.47 -13.25
CA PRO A 36 -7.89 -14.22 -14.35
C PRO A 36 -7.03 -15.36 -13.84
N LYS A 37 -7.08 -16.50 -14.53
CA LYS A 37 -6.21 -17.63 -14.21
C LYS A 37 -5.00 -17.65 -15.12
N VAL A 38 -3.85 -17.89 -14.52
CA VAL A 38 -2.56 -18.02 -15.22
C VAL A 38 -2.14 -19.48 -15.15
N ASP A 39 -1.97 -20.10 -16.30
CA ASP A 39 -1.55 -21.49 -16.43
C ASP A 39 -0.01 -21.64 -16.39
N ASP A 40 0.46 -22.88 -16.35
CA ASP A 40 1.88 -23.18 -16.29
C ASP A 40 2.66 -22.68 -17.52
N ALA A 41 2.06 -22.73 -18.69
CA ALA A 41 2.68 -22.23 -19.92
C ALA A 41 2.89 -20.71 -19.86
N THR A 42 1.90 -19.97 -19.37
CA THR A 42 1.98 -18.52 -19.17
C THR A 42 3.01 -18.16 -18.10
N LEU A 43 3.03 -18.87 -16.97
CA LEU A 43 4.06 -18.65 -15.93
C LEU A 43 5.47 -18.88 -16.49
N THR A 44 5.65 -19.92 -17.29
CA THR A 44 6.94 -20.22 -17.93
C THR A 44 7.37 -19.10 -18.88
N GLN A 45 6.44 -18.58 -19.69
CA GLN A 45 6.70 -17.45 -20.57
C GLN A 45 7.06 -16.17 -19.80
N TRP A 46 6.35 -15.87 -18.72
CA TRP A 46 6.56 -14.66 -17.94
C TRP A 46 7.86 -14.64 -17.13
N ARG A 47 8.40 -15.82 -16.82
CA ARG A 47 9.64 -15.96 -16.02
C ARG A 47 10.84 -15.25 -16.62
N GLY A 48 10.90 -15.05 -17.93
CA GLY A 48 11.99 -14.38 -18.61
C GLY A 48 11.77 -12.90 -18.88
N LEU A 49 10.63 -12.32 -18.48
CA LEU A 49 10.29 -10.94 -18.74
C LEU A 49 11.01 -9.98 -17.78
N SER A 50 11.31 -8.77 -18.24
CA SER A 50 11.66 -7.67 -17.36
C SER A 50 10.48 -7.29 -16.47
N TYR A 51 10.73 -6.57 -15.37
CA TYR A 51 9.62 -6.15 -14.48
C TYR A 51 8.55 -5.32 -15.20
N ALA A 52 8.95 -4.38 -16.05
CA ALA A 52 8.01 -3.56 -16.82
C ALA A 52 7.17 -4.37 -17.80
N GLU A 53 7.77 -5.36 -18.49
CA GLU A 53 7.05 -6.28 -19.35
C GLU A 53 6.10 -7.18 -18.57
N LEU A 54 6.53 -7.73 -17.44
CA LEU A 54 5.69 -8.51 -16.54
C LEU A 54 4.50 -7.68 -16.03
N ALA A 55 4.76 -6.42 -15.65
CA ALA A 55 3.69 -5.51 -15.25
C ALA A 55 2.67 -5.31 -16.38
N PHE A 56 3.12 -5.10 -17.62
CA PHE A 56 2.23 -4.98 -18.76
C PHE A 56 1.38 -6.25 -18.96
N GLU A 57 1.98 -7.43 -18.93
CA GLU A 57 1.26 -8.70 -19.10
C GLU A 57 0.18 -8.89 -18.04
N ILE A 58 0.51 -8.68 -16.76
CA ILE A 58 -0.44 -8.83 -15.65
C ILE A 58 -1.54 -7.77 -15.73
N LEU A 59 -1.17 -6.50 -15.90
CA LEU A 59 -2.14 -5.40 -15.97
C LEU A 59 -3.09 -5.54 -17.16
N SER A 60 -2.64 -6.08 -18.29
CA SER A 60 -3.46 -6.32 -19.48
C SER A 60 -4.61 -7.30 -19.24
N LEU A 61 -4.49 -8.19 -18.25
CA LEU A 61 -5.56 -9.10 -17.87
C LEU A 61 -6.73 -8.38 -17.17
N TYR A 62 -6.46 -7.20 -16.61
CA TYR A 62 -7.38 -6.42 -15.78
C TYR A 62 -7.83 -5.11 -16.44
N ILE A 63 -7.02 -4.56 -17.33
CA ILE A 63 -7.23 -3.25 -17.97
C ILE A 63 -7.42 -3.48 -19.47
N ASP A 64 -8.68 -3.42 -19.91
CA ASP A 64 -9.06 -3.65 -21.31
C ASP A 64 -9.62 -2.39 -21.99
N ASP A 65 -9.71 -1.28 -21.27
CA ASP A 65 -10.22 0.00 -21.73
C ASP A 65 -9.09 1.06 -21.96
N ILE A 66 -7.84 0.64 -21.83
CA ILE A 66 -6.65 1.38 -22.27
C ILE A 66 -6.02 0.62 -23.44
N PRO A 67 -5.71 1.26 -24.58
CA PRO A 67 -5.00 0.60 -25.67
C PRO A 67 -3.72 -0.09 -25.22
N ALA A 68 -3.47 -1.29 -25.70
CA ALA A 68 -2.32 -2.11 -25.26
C ALA A 68 -0.97 -1.39 -25.45
N ALA A 69 -0.80 -0.66 -26.54
CA ALA A 69 0.43 0.12 -26.79
C ALA A 69 0.64 1.21 -25.74
N ASP A 70 -0.43 1.89 -25.32
CA ASP A 70 -0.38 2.93 -24.31
C ASP A 70 -0.11 2.35 -22.93
N LEU A 71 -0.76 1.23 -22.57
CA LEU A 71 -0.52 0.54 -21.31
C LEU A 71 0.93 0.04 -21.22
N LYS A 72 1.47 -0.50 -22.30
CA LYS A 72 2.88 -0.90 -22.39
C LYS A 72 3.83 0.28 -22.21
N ALA A 73 3.53 1.42 -22.81
CA ALA A 73 4.30 2.65 -22.64
C ALA A 73 4.25 3.15 -21.18
N LEU A 74 3.09 3.06 -20.52
CA LEU A 74 2.92 3.45 -19.12
C LEU A 74 3.74 2.58 -18.17
N THR A 75 3.73 1.26 -18.35
CA THR A 75 4.54 0.36 -17.50
C THR A 75 6.05 0.56 -17.73
N ALA A 76 6.46 0.72 -18.99
CA ALA A 76 7.85 0.99 -19.35
C ALA A 76 8.36 2.33 -18.78
N LYS A 77 7.51 3.36 -18.77
CA LYS A 77 7.82 4.67 -18.16
C LYS A 77 7.92 4.58 -16.62
N THR A 78 7.09 3.74 -15.99
CA THR A 78 6.99 3.65 -14.54
C THR A 78 8.13 2.86 -13.93
N TYR A 79 8.38 1.65 -14.43
CA TYR A 79 9.28 0.70 -13.80
C TYR A 79 10.65 0.70 -14.50
N THR A 80 11.49 1.63 -14.10
CA THR A 80 12.81 1.84 -14.70
C THR A 80 13.91 1.78 -13.62
N LYS A 81 15.11 1.37 -14.03
CA LYS A 81 16.32 1.45 -13.19
C LYS A 81 16.59 2.87 -12.69
N ALA A 82 16.29 3.89 -13.49
CA ALA A 82 16.49 5.29 -13.11
C ALA A 82 15.62 5.67 -11.88
N VAL A 83 14.44 5.08 -11.73
CA VAL A 83 13.53 5.32 -10.60
C VAL A 83 13.85 4.42 -9.41
N TYR A 84 14.16 3.15 -9.64
CA TYR A 84 14.27 2.13 -8.58
C TYR A 84 15.70 1.62 -8.33
N GLY A 85 16.69 2.13 -9.04
CA GLY A 85 18.10 1.82 -8.82
C GLY A 85 18.60 0.48 -9.36
N PHE A 86 17.70 -0.47 -9.64
CA PHE A 86 18.03 -1.84 -10.05
C PHE A 86 17.26 -2.25 -11.31
N ASP A 87 17.87 -3.10 -12.13
CA ASP A 87 17.22 -3.63 -13.34
C ASP A 87 16.07 -4.57 -13.00
N GLU A 88 16.16 -5.32 -11.90
CA GLU A 88 15.13 -6.21 -11.38
C GLU A 88 13.96 -5.46 -10.75
N ILE A 89 14.08 -4.16 -10.50
CA ILE A 89 13.13 -3.28 -9.80
C ILE A 89 12.89 -3.70 -8.33
N THR A 90 12.61 -4.98 -8.09
CA THR A 90 12.37 -5.56 -6.76
C THR A 90 13.29 -6.75 -6.49
N PRO A 91 14.62 -6.56 -6.47
CA PRO A 91 15.58 -7.66 -6.30
C PRO A 91 15.40 -8.37 -4.96
N LEU A 92 15.82 -9.65 -4.92
CA LEU A 92 15.89 -10.41 -3.67
C LEU A 92 17.24 -10.19 -2.98
N LYS A 93 17.19 -10.07 -1.66
CA LYS A 93 18.35 -10.10 -0.76
C LYS A 93 18.29 -11.38 0.06
N HIS A 94 19.24 -12.27 -0.15
CA HIS A 94 19.30 -13.52 0.63
C HIS A 94 19.87 -13.23 2.02
N LEU A 95 19.17 -13.65 3.07
CA LEU A 95 19.60 -13.50 4.46
C LEU A 95 20.18 -14.81 5.02
N GLU A 96 19.44 -15.90 4.85
CA GLU A 96 19.82 -17.24 5.32
C GLU A 96 19.17 -18.30 4.42
N PRO A 97 19.59 -19.57 4.48
CA PRO A 97 19.02 -20.63 3.65
C PRO A 97 17.49 -20.68 3.78
N GLY A 98 16.79 -20.54 2.65
CA GLY A 98 15.34 -20.56 2.59
C GLY A 98 14.64 -19.25 3.02
N LEU A 99 15.39 -18.19 3.30
CA LEU A 99 14.85 -16.88 3.71
C LEU A 99 15.48 -15.74 2.94
N CYS A 100 14.67 -14.90 2.32
CA CYS A 100 15.13 -13.71 1.63
C CYS A 100 14.18 -12.51 1.84
N LEU A 101 14.71 -11.31 1.61
CA LEU A 101 13.93 -10.10 1.50
C LEU A 101 13.69 -9.78 0.04
N GLN A 102 12.48 -9.31 -0.29
CA GLN A 102 12.21 -8.68 -1.58
C GLN A 102 12.21 -7.16 -1.39
N ALA A 103 13.11 -6.48 -2.08
CA ALA A 103 13.33 -5.05 -1.96
C ALA A 103 12.23 -4.27 -2.70
N LEU A 104 11.20 -3.83 -1.99
CA LEU A 104 10.09 -3.04 -2.54
C LEU A 104 10.29 -1.53 -2.36
N SER A 105 11.30 -1.10 -1.60
CA SER A 105 11.42 0.26 -1.07
C SER A 105 12.51 1.08 -1.75
N ASN A 106 12.92 0.69 -2.95
CA ASN A 106 13.99 1.35 -3.71
C ASN A 106 13.52 2.57 -4.50
N GLY A 107 12.24 2.90 -4.44
CA GLY A 107 11.65 4.04 -5.14
C GLY A 107 11.95 5.39 -4.47
N PRO A 108 11.40 6.49 -5.02
CA PRO A 108 11.78 7.86 -4.66
C PRO A 108 11.59 8.22 -3.19
N THR A 109 10.65 7.59 -2.49
CA THR A 109 10.34 7.91 -1.09
C THR A 109 10.76 6.83 -0.10
N LEU A 110 11.48 5.82 -0.55
CA LEU A 110 12.03 4.74 0.30
C LEU A 110 10.96 3.91 1.02
N ALA A 111 9.79 3.78 0.43
CA ALA A 111 8.70 2.94 0.91
C ALA A 111 8.07 2.16 -0.24
N PHE A 112 7.55 0.96 0.03
CA PHE A 112 6.91 0.09 -0.97
C PHE A 112 5.73 0.76 -1.69
N LYS A 113 5.16 1.79 -1.08
CA LYS A 113 4.05 2.57 -1.64
C LYS A 113 4.39 3.21 -2.98
N ASP A 114 5.66 3.49 -3.24
CA ASP A 114 6.13 3.99 -4.53
C ASP A 114 5.80 3.03 -5.68
N MET A 115 5.83 1.73 -5.44
CA MET A 115 5.55 0.71 -6.46
C MET A 115 4.16 0.89 -7.09
N ALA A 116 3.17 1.24 -6.28
CA ALA A 116 1.81 1.50 -6.75
C ALA A 116 1.58 2.97 -7.11
N MET A 117 2.10 3.90 -6.32
CA MET A 117 1.86 5.34 -6.52
C MET A 117 2.47 5.87 -7.81
N GLN A 118 3.66 5.42 -8.19
CA GLN A 118 4.29 5.85 -9.44
C GLN A 118 3.45 5.45 -10.66
N LEU A 119 2.91 4.23 -10.66
CA LEU A 119 1.98 3.78 -11.70
C LEU A 119 0.68 4.58 -11.66
N LEU A 120 0.11 4.79 -10.47
CA LEU A 120 -1.13 5.54 -10.29
C LEU A 120 -1.01 6.98 -10.84
N GLY A 121 0.11 7.65 -10.57
CA GLY A 121 0.38 8.99 -11.11
C GLY A 121 0.40 9.03 -12.62
N ASN A 122 1.04 8.05 -13.25
CA ASN A 122 1.08 7.94 -14.70
C ASN A 122 -0.29 7.58 -15.30
N LEU A 123 -1.07 6.71 -14.64
CA LEU A 123 -2.43 6.37 -15.06
C LEU A 123 -3.38 7.57 -14.94
N PHE A 124 -3.30 8.34 -13.86
CA PHE A 124 -4.11 9.55 -13.69
C PHE A 124 -3.81 10.59 -14.76
N GLU A 125 -2.53 10.90 -14.99
CA GLU A 125 -2.15 11.86 -16.04
C GLU A 125 -2.65 11.43 -17.42
N TYR A 126 -2.52 10.13 -17.74
CA TYR A 126 -2.99 9.56 -18.99
C TYR A 126 -4.51 9.69 -19.15
N GLU A 127 -5.26 9.23 -18.16
CA GLU A 127 -6.73 9.18 -18.23
C GLU A 127 -7.36 10.58 -18.18
N LEU A 128 -6.85 11.47 -17.34
CA LEU A 128 -7.29 12.86 -17.28
C LEU A 128 -6.99 13.62 -18.58
N GLY A 129 -5.82 13.37 -19.17
CA GLY A 129 -5.47 13.93 -20.48
C GLY A 129 -6.40 13.45 -21.59
N ARG A 130 -6.76 12.16 -21.59
CA ARG A 130 -7.69 11.57 -22.54
C ARG A 130 -9.11 12.15 -22.43
N ARG A 131 -9.54 12.48 -21.20
CA ARG A 131 -10.86 13.06 -20.93
C ARG A 131 -10.91 14.57 -21.00
N GLY A 132 -9.78 15.25 -20.98
CA GLY A 132 -9.73 16.72 -20.83
C GLY A 132 -10.21 17.18 -19.45
N GLU A 133 -9.98 16.37 -18.43
CA GLU A 133 -10.44 16.59 -17.04
C GLU A 133 -9.29 16.93 -16.10
N GLN A 134 -9.63 17.43 -14.92
CA GLN A 134 -8.70 17.69 -13.82
C GLN A 134 -9.15 16.92 -12.58
N LEU A 135 -8.19 16.62 -11.69
CA LEU A 135 -8.42 15.97 -10.41
C LEU A 135 -7.65 16.71 -9.31
N ASN A 136 -8.32 17.02 -8.22
CA ASN A 136 -7.73 17.57 -7.02
C ASN A 136 -7.74 16.48 -5.93
N ILE A 137 -6.57 16.00 -5.61
CA ILE A 137 -6.39 14.96 -4.58
C ILE A 137 -6.37 15.64 -3.23
N LEU A 138 -7.29 15.27 -2.35
CA LEU A 138 -7.31 15.68 -0.96
C LEU A 138 -7.05 14.45 -0.09
N GLY A 139 -5.99 14.48 0.69
CA GLY A 139 -5.56 13.35 1.50
C GLY A 139 -5.06 13.75 2.87
N ALA A 140 -5.03 12.79 3.79
CA ALA A 140 -4.38 12.89 5.09
C ALA A 140 -3.27 11.85 5.21
N THR A 141 -2.18 12.23 5.84
CA THR A 141 -1.01 11.37 5.99
C THR A 141 -0.34 11.51 7.35
N SER A 142 0.24 10.41 7.82
CA SER A 142 1.23 10.42 8.90
C SER A 142 2.68 10.50 8.39
N GLY A 143 2.88 10.51 7.05
CA GLY A 143 4.17 10.69 6.39
C GLY A 143 4.38 9.86 5.14
N ASP A 144 4.35 8.53 5.20
CA ASP A 144 4.74 7.65 4.10
C ASP A 144 3.77 7.67 2.90
N THR A 145 2.47 7.65 3.15
CA THR A 145 1.49 7.71 2.07
C THR A 145 1.51 9.07 1.38
N GLY A 146 1.63 10.14 2.15
CA GLY A 146 1.69 11.51 1.62
C GLY A 146 2.93 11.73 0.77
N SER A 147 4.11 11.38 1.27
CA SER A 147 5.35 11.51 0.49
C SER A 147 5.29 10.70 -0.80
N ALA A 148 4.83 9.44 -0.77
CA ALA A 148 4.70 8.63 -1.98
C ALA A 148 3.70 9.22 -2.98
N ALA A 149 2.57 9.76 -2.51
CA ALA A 149 1.57 10.41 -3.36
C ALA A 149 2.12 11.69 -4.02
N GLU A 150 2.76 12.54 -3.24
CA GLU A 150 3.33 13.80 -3.74
C GLU A 150 4.42 13.56 -4.78
N TYR A 151 5.35 12.64 -4.52
CA TYR A 151 6.41 12.29 -5.46
C TYR A 151 5.87 11.64 -6.74
N ALA A 152 4.78 10.91 -6.67
CA ALA A 152 4.13 10.33 -7.84
C ALA A 152 3.36 11.37 -8.67
N MET A 153 2.78 12.38 -8.01
CA MET A 153 1.88 13.35 -8.65
C MET A 153 2.58 14.68 -9.00
N ARG A 154 3.77 14.95 -8.45
CA ARG A 154 4.49 16.19 -8.73
C ARG A 154 4.71 16.39 -10.24
N GLY A 155 4.43 17.59 -10.72
CA GLY A 155 4.57 17.95 -12.13
C GLY A 155 3.61 17.25 -13.09
N LYS A 156 2.67 16.43 -12.62
CA LYS A 156 1.66 15.77 -13.46
C LYS A 156 0.61 16.77 -13.95
N LYS A 157 0.30 16.72 -15.24
CA LYS A 157 -0.73 17.56 -15.83
C LYS A 157 -2.12 17.10 -15.37
N GLY A 158 -2.98 18.06 -15.06
CA GLY A 158 -4.35 17.80 -14.65
C GLY A 158 -4.51 17.31 -13.20
N VAL A 159 -3.43 17.18 -12.44
CA VAL A 159 -3.47 16.71 -11.03
C VAL A 159 -2.94 17.80 -10.11
N ARG A 160 -3.69 18.11 -9.05
CA ARG A 160 -3.22 18.87 -7.88
C ARG A 160 -3.33 18.00 -6.64
N VAL A 161 -2.43 18.19 -5.69
CA VAL A 161 -2.41 17.46 -4.42
C VAL A 161 -2.50 18.45 -3.27
N PHE A 162 -3.47 18.24 -2.40
CA PHE A 162 -3.64 18.91 -1.11
C PHE A 162 -3.47 17.84 -0.03
N MET A 163 -2.31 17.82 0.62
CA MET A 163 -1.98 16.81 1.61
C MET A 163 -1.96 17.39 3.02
N LEU A 164 -2.85 16.88 3.87
CA LEU A 164 -2.95 17.24 5.27
C LEU A 164 -2.05 16.35 6.12
N SER A 165 -1.28 16.95 7.00
CA SER A 165 -0.46 16.23 7.98
C SER A 165 -0.53 16.90 9.36
N PRO A 166 -0.35 16.15 10.46
CA PRO A 166 -0.37 16.75 11.80
C PRO A 166 0.88 17.62 12.01
N HIS A 167 0.67 18.88 12.37
CA HIS A 167 1.74 19.87 12.54
C HIS A 167 2.78 19.41 13.57
N GLY A 168 4.05 19.32 13.13
CA GLY A 168 5.18 18.98 14.00
C GLY A 168 5.25 17.51 14.46
N ARG A 169 4.43 16.60 13.93
CA ARG A 169 4.37 15.21 14.39
C ARG A 169 4.98 14.17 13.44
N MET A 170 5.26 14.53 12.20
CA MET A 170 6.01 13.66 11.30
C MET A 170 7.50 13.65 11.68
N SER A 171 8.21 12.56 11.33
CA SER A 171 9.67 12.53 11.50
C SER A 171 10.34 13.66 10.70
N PRO A 172 11.54 14.13 11.10
CA PRO A 172 12.28 15.14 10.34
C PRO A 172 12.50 14.74 8.88
N PHE A 173 12.78 13.48 8.63
CA PHE A 173 12.97 12.95 7.27
C PHE A 173 11.69 13.00 6.44
N GLN A 174 10.55 12.59 6.99
CA GLN A 174 9.26 12.64 6.30
C GLN A 174 8.82 14.09 6.01
N GLN A 175 9.02 15.00 6.98
CA GLN A 175 8.78 16.43 6.77
C GLN A 175 9.65 16.98 5.62
N ALA A 176 10.93 16.60 5.61
CA ALA A 176 11.85 17.02 4.57
C ALA A 176 11.44 16.49 3.20
N GLN A 177 11.04 15.22 3.10
CA GLN A 177 10.55 14.65 1.84
C GLN A 177 9.36 15.43 1.27
N MET A 178 8.37 15.74 2.09
CA MET A 178 7.14 16.39 1.63
C MET A 178 7.32 17.90 1.45
N PHE A 179 7.85 18.57 2.46
CA PHE A 179 7.86 20.03 2.50
C PHE A 179 8.96 20.67 1.65
N SER A 180 9.98 19.92 1.23
CA SER A 180 11.00 20.41 0.30
C SER A 180 10.52 20.51 -1.15
N LEU A 181 9.36 19.90 -1.50
CA LEU A 181 8.81 19.96 -2.84
C LEU A 181 8.35 21.39 -3.19
N GLN A 182 8.82 21.91 -4.32
CA GLN A 182 8.49 23.23 -4.82
C GLN A 182 7.55 23.22 -6.03
N ASP A 183 7.08 22.03 -6.42
CA ASP A 183 6.20 21.83 -7.57
C ASP A 183 4.86 22.57 -7.34
N PRO A 184 4.38 23.39 -8.29
CA PRO A 184 3.21 24.24 -8.10
C PRO A 184 1.91 23.49 -7.88
N ASN A 185 1.84 22.21 -8.29
CA ASN A 185 0.67 21.37 -8.12
C ASN A 185 0.66 20.59 -6.78
N ILE A 186 1.66 20.78 -5.90
CA ILE A 186 1.74 20.12 -4.59
C ILE A 186 1.50 21.16 -3.51
N HIS A 187 0.52 20.92 -2.63
CA HIS A 187 0.15 21.77 -1.52
C HIS A 187 0.20 20.98 -0.21
N ASN A 188 1.09 21.38 0.69
CA ASN A 188 1.24 20.79 2.02
C ASN A 188 0.52 21.65 3.07
N ILE A 189 -0.40 21.05 3.84
CA ILE A 189 -1.20 21.68 4.87
C ILE A 189 -0.90 21.00 6.21
N ALA A 190 -0.19 21.68 7.08
CA ALA A 190 0.12 21.20 8.43
C ALA A 190 -1.01 21.62 9.39
N VAL A 191 -1.81 20.66 9.85
CA VAL A 191 -2.99 20.91 10.71
C VAL A 191 -2.57 20.94 12.18
N GLU A 192 -3.01 21.95 12.91
CA GLU A 192 -2.87 22.03 14.38
C GLU A 192 -3.76 20.96 15.04
N GLY A 193 -3.26 19.74 15.15
CA GLY A 193 -3.98 18.56 15.65
C GLY A 193 -3.18 17.28 15.52
N VAL A 194 -3.90 16.16 15.59
CA VAL A 194 -3.36 14.81 15.40
C VAL A 194 -3.75 14.25 14.02
N PHE A 195 -3.25 13.07 13.69
CA PHE A 195 -3.54 12.45 12.39
C PHE A 195 -5.05 12.20 12.16
N ASP A 196 -5.77 11.80 13.22
CA ASP A 196 -7.21 11.59 13.14
C ASP A 196 -7.98 12.88 12.81
N ASP A 197 -7.53 14.03 13.31
CA ASP A 197 -8.09 15.34 12.95
C ASP A 197 -7.92 15.62 11.46
N CYS A 198 -6.75 15.32 10.90
CA CYS A 198 -6.51 15.44 9.45
C CYS A 198 -7.48 14.55 8.64
N GLN A 199 -7.67 13.31 9.08
CA GLN A 199 -8.61 12.39 8.43
C GLN A 199 -10.06 12.88 8.53
N ASP A 200 -10.46 13.41 9.67
CA ASP A 200 -11.82 13.93 9.87
C ASP A 200 -12.10 15.15 8.99
N ILE A 201 -11.12 16.05 8.82
CA ILE A 201 -11.22 17.16 7.87
C ILE A 201 -11.41 16.63 6.43
N VAL A 202 -10.58 15.66 6.01
CA VAL A 202 -10.69 15.06 4.67
C VAL A 202 -12.06 14.40 4.46
N LYS A 203 -12.57 13.67 5.47
CA LYS A 203 -13.92 13.09 5.43
C LYS A 203 -15.01 14.17 5.32
N ALA A 204 -14.91 15.24 6.12
CA ALA A 204 -15.87 16.34 6.09
C ALA A 204 -15.91 17.04 4.72
N CYS A 205 -14.75 17.26 4.10
CA CYS A 205 -14.65 17.82 2.75
C CYS A 205 -15.23 16.85 1.69
N SER A 206 -14.95 15.56 1.81
CA SER A 206 -15.40 14.54 0.86
C SER A 206 -16.90 14.23 0.96
N ASN A 207 -17.49 14.41 2.14
CA ASN A 207 -18.92 14.24 2.39
C ASN A 207 -19.75 15.44 1.93
N ASP A 208 -19.14 16.60 1.73
CA ASP A 208 -19.75 17.73 1.06
C ASP A 208 -19.77 17.47 -0.44
N LEU A 209 -20.88 16.91 -0.91
CA LEU A 209 -21.01 16.45 -2.31
C LEU A 209 -20.94 17.60 -3.32
N ASP A 210 -21.38 18.79 -2.94
CA ASP A 210 -21.32 19.97 -3.82
C ASP A 210 -19.86 20.46 -3.95
N PHE A 211 -19.14 20.54 -2.85
CA PHE A 211 -17.73 20.85 -2.83
C PHE A 211 -16.92 19.81 -3.62
N LYS A 212 -17.13 18.52 -3.32
CA LYS A 212 -16.47 17.41 -3.99
C LYS A 212 -16.66 17.44 -5.51
N ARG A 213 -17.89 17.68 -5.96
CA ARG A 213 -18.24 17.74 -7.38
C ARG A 213 -17.64 18.97 -8.06
N LYS A 214 -17.79 20.14 -7.42
CA LYS A 214 -17.31 21.42 -7.95
C LYS A 214 -15.81 21.40 -8.17
N PHE A 215 -15.06 20.93 -7.20
CA PHE A 215 -13.59 20.92 -7.24
C PHE A 215 -12.97 19.60 -7.69
N LYS A 216 -13.78 18.64 -8.17
CA LYS A 216 -13.27 17.33 -8.63
C LYS A 216 -12.36 16.67 -7.59
N ILE A 217 -12.83 16.62 -6.34
CA ILE A 217 -12.05 16.05 -5.24
C ILE A 217 -11.97 14.54 -5.39
N GLY A 218 -10.75 14.03 -5.45
CA GLY A 218 -10.43 12.60 -5.47
C GLY A 218 -9.46 12.21 -4.36
N THR A 219 -9.09 10.95 -4.33
CA THR A 219 -8.21 10.38 -3.31
C THR A 219 -7.23 9.39 -3.89
N VAL A 220 -6.09 9.24 -3.22
CA VAL A 220 -5.07 8.21 -3.49
C VAL A 220 -5.02 7.13 -2.40
N ASN A 221 -6.13 6.90 -1.71
CA ASN A 221 -6.20 5.94 -0.61
C ASN A 221 -5.81 4.53 -1.04
N SER A 222 -5.38 3.72 -0.06
CA SER A 222 -4.99 2.31 -0.27
C SER A 222 -6.11 1.43 -0.83
N ILE A 223 -7.36 1.89 -0.75
CA ILE A 223 -8.54 1.19 -1.26
C ILE A 223 -8.71 1.28 -2.78
N ASN A 224 -8.04 2.20 -3.48
CA ASN A 224 -8.11 2.28 -4.93
C ASN A 224 -7.60 0.95 -5.55
N TRP A 225 -8.42 0.32 -6.39
CA TRP A 225 -8.08 -0.96 -7.00
C TRP A 225 -6.78 -0.91 -7.80
N ALA A 226 -6.50 0.17 -8.51
CA ALA A 226 -5.26 0.32 -9.28
C ALA A 226 -4.01 0.22 -8.39
N ARG A 227 -4.09 0.71 -7.14
CA ARG A 227 -3.00 0.56 -6.17
C ARG A 227 -2.78 -0.89 -5.77
N LEU A 228 -3.86 -1.63 -5.53
CA LEU A 228 -3.76 -3.06 -5.20
C LEU A 228 -3.25 -3.84 -6.40
N LEU A 229 -3.80 -3.57 -7.59
CA LEU A 229 -3.42 -4.26 -8.82
C LEU A 229 -1.92 -4.09 -9.14
N ALA A 230 -1.37 -2.90 -8.98
CA ALA A 230 0.07 -2.66 -9.16
C ALA A 230 0.93 -3.53 -8.23
N GLN A 231 0.45 -3.85 -7.05
CA GLN A 231 1.15 -4.68 -6.07
C GLN A 231 1.12 -6.17 -6.41
N VAL A 232 0.16 -6.63 -7.19
CA VAL A 232 0.11 -8.03 -7.65
C VAL A 232 1.39 -8.39 -8.42
N VAL A 233 1.93 -7.47 -9.19
CA VAL A 233 3.09 -7.68 -10.06
C VAL A 233 4.33 -8.17 -9.28
N TYR A 234 4.65 -7.56 -8.16
CA TYR A 234 5.87 -7.94 -7.43
C TYR A 234 5.76 -9.30 -6.71
N TYR A 235 4.57 -9.82 -6.48
CA TYR A 235 4.42 -11.20 -6.02
C TYR A 235 4.84 -12.19 -7.10
N PHE A 236 4.45 -11.96 -8.35
CA PHE A 236 4.93 -12.76 -9.48
C PHE A 236 6.44 -12.61 -9.67
N ALA A 237 6.96 -11.39 -9.65
CA ALA A 237 8.39 -11.12 -9.77
C ALA A 237 9.20 -11.84 -8.67
N GLY A 238 8.79 -11.69 -7.41
CA GLY A 238 9.43 -12.36 -6.27
C GLY A 238 9.43 -13.88 -6.38
N TYR A 239 8.31 -14.44 -6.83
CA TYR A 239 8.21 -15.87 -7.12
C TYR A 239 9.23 -16.31 -8.18
N PHE A 240 9.31 -15.59 -9.30
CA PHE A 240 10.24 -15.95 -10.37
C PHE A 240 11.70 -15.81 -9.96
N TYR A 241 12.03 -14.79 -9.15
CA TYR A 241 13.40 -14.60 -8.64
C TYR A 241 13.80 -15.67 -7.62
N ALA A 242 12.84 -16.19 -6.85
CA ALA A 242 13.10 -17.18 -5.80
C ALA A 242 13.08 -18.64 -6.27
N THR A 243 12.55 -18.92 -7.49
CA THR A 243 12.31 -20.27 -7.97
C THR A 243 12.92 -20.50 -9.35
N LYS A 244 13.24 -21.77 -9.67
CA LYS A 244 13.77 -22.17 -10.98
C LYS A 244 12.70 -22.79 -11.87
N SER A 245 11.61 -23.29 -11.29
CA SER A 245 10.51 -23.94 -12.00
C SER A 245 9.16 -23.61 -11.36
N ASN A 246 8.09 -23.87 -12.11
CA ASN A 246 6.72 -23.63 -11.63
C ASN A 246 6.21 -24.75 -10.69
N ALA A 247 6.97 -25.82 -10.53
CA ALA A 247 6.69 -26.88 -9.56
C ALA A 247 7.06 -26.47 -8.12
N GLU A 248 7.89 -25.46 -7.97
CA GLU A 248 8.29 -24.94 -6.67
C GLU A 248 7.22 -24.02 -6.10
N GLN A 249 7.12 -24.00 -4.76
CA GLN A 249 6.27 -23.06 -4.03
C GLN A 249 7.11 -22.10 -3.22
N VAL A 250 6.57 -20.92 -2.95
CA VAL A 250 7.13 -19.94 -2.01
C VAL A 250 6.07 -19.55 -0.99
N SER A 251 6.52 -19.01 0.13
CA SER A 251 5.67 -18.29 1.08
C SER A 251 6.08 -16.83 1.13
N PHE A 252 5.10 -15.95 1.32
CA PHE A 252 5.37 -14.52 1.52
C PHE A 252 4.99 -14.10 2.93
N THR A 253 5.87 -13.35 3.59
CA THR A 253 5.54 -12.64 4.82
C THR A 253 5.42 -11.16 4.53
N VAL A 254 4.33 -10.58 4.97
CA VAL A 254 3.94 -9.20 4.64
C VAL A 254 3.69 -8.41 5.90
N PRO A 255 4.52 -7.39 6.20
CA PRO A 255 4.19 -6.39 7.20
C PRO A 255 2.85 -5.74 6.86
N SER A 256 1.87 -5.85 7.73
CA SER A 256 0.48 -5.56 7.40
C SER A 256 -0.19 -4.60 8.38
N GLY A 257 -0.78 -3.53 7.83
CA GLY A 257 -1.68 -2.63 8.52
C GLY A 257 -3.03 -2.60 7.81
N ASN A 258 -3.13 -1.89 6.68
CA ASN A 258 -4.35 -1.75 5.87
C ASN A 258 -4.74 -2.99 5.05
N PHE A 259 -3.99 -4.06 5.14
CA PHE A 259 -4.20 -5.30 4.39
C PHE A 259 -4.00 -5.19 2.87
N GLY A 260 -3.68 -4.04 2.32
CA GLY A 260 -3.57 -3.82 0.87
C GLY A 260 -2.50 -4.68 0.21
N ASN A 261 -1.30 -4.68 0.77
CA ASN A 261 -0.16 -5.44 0.27
C ASN A 261 -0.45 -6.94 0.28
N VAL A 262 -0.84 -7.51 1.42
CA VAL A 262 -1.12 -8.95 1.50
C VAL A 262 -2.37 -9.37 0.72
N CYS A 263 -3.32 -8.47 0.53
CA CYS A 263 -4.47 -8.70 -0.34
C CYS A 263 -4.04 -8.86 -1.81
N ALA A 264 -3.03 -8.11 -2.27
CA ALA A 264 -2.44 -8.31 -3.58
C ALA A 264 -1.79 -9.71 -3.71
N GLY A 265 -1.17 -10.20 -2.65
CA GLY A 265 -0.68 -11.58 -2.57
C GLY A 265 -1.81 -12.62 -2.65
N HIS A 266 -2.94 -12.35 -1.99
CA HIS A 266 -4.15 -13.15 -2.11
C HIS A 266 -4.65 -13.21 -3.57
N VAL A 267 -4.71 -12.07 -4.24
CA VAL A 267 -5.10 -12.01 -5.66
C VAL A 267 -4.13 -12.80 -6.53
N ALA A 268 -2.82 -12.65 -6.35
CA ALA A 268 -1.81 -13.41 -7.08
C ALA A 268 -1.98 -14.92 -6.89
N ARG A 269 -2.24 -15.37 -5.65
CA ARG A 269 -2.52 -16.78 -5.34
C ARG A 269 -3.81 -17.26 -6.01
N GLN A 270 -4.85 -16.44 -6.03
CA GLN A 270 -6.11 -16.74 -6.73
C GLN A 270 -5.93 -16.82 -8.25
N MET A 271 -4.98 -16.09 -8.82
CA MET A 271 -4.60 -16.19 -10.23
C MET A 271 -3.87 -17.49 -10.58
N GLY A 272 -3.36 -18.22 -9.58
CA GLY A 272 -2.64 -19.48 -9.77
C GLY A 272 -1.14 -19.41 -9.45
N LEU A 273 -0.63 -18.30 -8.93
CA LEU A 273 0.76 -18.23 -8.47
C LEU A 273 0.98 -19.24 -7.33
N PRO A 274 2.03 -20.11 -7.40
CA PRO A 274 2.27 -21.14 -6.40
C PRO A 274 2.75 -20.58 -5.05
N ILE A 275 1.83 -20.05 -4.29
CA ILE A 275 2.06 -19.52 -2.94
C ILE A 275 1.53 -20.52 -1.91
N ALA A 276 2.41 -21.05 -1.08
CA ALA A 276 2.06 -21.96 -0.01
C ALA A 276 1.36 -21.22 1.13
N LYS A 277 2.01 -20.16 1.66
CA LYS A 277 1.48 -19.34 2.76
C LYS A 277 1.58 -17.86 2.45
N LEU A 278 0.58 -17.12 2.94
CA LEU A 278 0.58 -15.67 3.10
C LEU A 278 0.61 -15.37 4.60
N VAL A 279 1.76 -14.93 5.08
CA VAL A 279 1.99 -14.66 6.50
C VAL A 279 1.71 -13.19 6.77
N VAL A 280 0.66 -12.92 7.54
CA VAL A 280 0.28 -11.57 7.97
C VAL A 280 1.08 -11.22 9.23
N ALA A 281 2.04 -10.33 9.11
CA ALA A 281 2.82 -9.84 10.24
C ALA A 281 2.25 -8.51 10.74
N THR A 282 1.87 -8.45 12.00
CA THR A 282 1.38 -7.24 12.65
C THR A 282 2.38 -6.74 13.70
N ASN A 283 2.25 -5.47 14.07
CA ASN A 283 2.86 -4.93 15.27
C ASN A 283 1.91 -5.09 16.49
N GLU A 284 2.10 -4.27 17.52
CA GLU A 284 1.24 -4.26 18.72
C GLU A 284 -0.23 -4.00 18.38
N ASN A 285 -0.51 -3.33 17.26
CA ASN A 285 -1.86 -3.14 16.73
C ASN A 285 -2.28 -4.39 15.92
N ASN A 286 -2.59 -5.45 16.63
CA ASN A 286 -2.70 -6.80 16.11
C ASN A 286 -4.13 -7.23 15.73
N VAL A 287 -4.94 -6.32 15.24
CA VAL A 287 -6.34 -6.58 14.82
C VAL A 287 -6.45 -7.72 13.80
N LEU A 288 -5.57 -7.75 12.81
CA LEU A 288 -5.55 -8.80 11.79
C LEU A 288 -5.10 -10.16 12.38
N ASP A 289 -4.08 -10.17 13.23
CA ASP A 289 -3.62 -11.38 13.88
C ASP A 289 -4.71 -11.99 14.77
N GLU A 290 -5.44 -11.16 15.52
CA GLU A 290 -6.62 -11.60 16.29
C GLU A 290 -7.64 -12.29 15.38
N PHE A 291 -7.97 -11.70 14.23
CA PHE A 291 -8.91 -12.30 13.28
C PHE A 291 -8.42 -13.66 12.75
N PHE A 292 -7.19 -13.74 12.26
CA PHE A 292 -6.69 -15.00 11.67
C PHE A 292 -6.53 -16.13 12.67
N ARG A 293 -6.45 -15.82 13.98
CA ARG A 293 -6.43 -16.81 15.04
C ARG A 293 -7.81 -17.18 15.60
N THR A 294 -8.76 -16.25 15.58
CA THR A 294 -10.02 -16.42 16.34
C THR A 294 -11.29 -16.29 15.50
N GLY A 295 -11.22 -15.75 14.29
CA GLY A 295 -12.38 -15.40 13.48
C GLY A 295 -13.07 -14.10 13.91
N THR A 296 -12.53 -13.39 14.89
CA THR A 296 -13.07 -12.12 15.41
C THR A 296 -12.28 -10.94 14.86
N TYR A 297 -12.96 -10.07 14.15
CA TYR A 297 -12.45 -8.80 13.68
C TYR A 297 -13.01 -7.68 14.56
N ARG A 298 -12.16 -7.10 15.39
CA ARG A 298 -12.53 -6.05 16.36
C ARG A 298 -11.72 -4.79 16.06
N VAL A 299 -12.40 -3.77 15.55
CA VAL A 299 -11.82 -2.43 15.37
C VAL A 299 -11.59 -1.80 16.74
N ARG A 300 -10.39 -1.28 16.97
CA ARG A 300 -10.02 -0.61 18.23
C ARG A 300 -10.16 0.89 18.07
N GLY A 301 -10.61 1.55 19.10
CA GLY A 301 -10.67 3.01 19.15
C GLY A 301 -9.27 3.63 19.28
N SER A 302 -9.19 4.97 19.14
CA SER A 302 -7.93 5.72 19.24
C SER A 302 -7.20 5.50 20.57
N ALA A 303 -7.94 5.31 21.67
CA ALA A 303 -7.36 5.03 22.99
C ALA A 303 -6.74 3.62 23.11
N GLU A 304 -7.10 2.68 22.24
CA GLU A 304 -6.59 1.31 22.22
C GLU A 304 -5.55 1.09 21.11
N THR A 305 -5.33 2.09 20.26
CA THR A 305 -4.34 2.05 19.17
C THR A 305 -3.02 2.60 19.68
N TYR A 306 -1.98 1.79 19.59
CA TYR A 306 -0.64 2.15 20.06
C TYR A 306 0.10 2.95 18.99
N GLU A 307 0.80 4.02 19.41
CA GLU A 307 1.89 4.60 18.63
C GLU A 307 3.12 3.71 18.77
N THR A 308 3.62 3.17 17.66
CA THR A 308 4.74 2.22 17.68
C THR A 308 5.93 2.73 16.87
N SER A 309 7.05 2.02 16.97
CA SER A 309 8.24 2.28 16.13
C SER A 309 8.12 1.72 14.70
N SER A 310 6.99 1.07 14.35
CA SER A 310 6.62 0.71 12.97
C SER A 310 5.28 1.39 12.57
N PRO A 311 5.27 2.73 12.45
CA PRO A 311 4.04 3.54 12.46
C PRO A 311 3.13 3.31 11.27
N SER A 312 3.62 2.85 10.13
CA SER A 312 2.77 2.54 8.97
C SER A 312 1.83 1.35 9.20
N MET A 313 2.06 0.58 10.26
CA MET A 313 1.24 -0.54 10.71
C MET A 313 0.37 -0.21 11.93
N ASP A 314 0.37 1.05 12.40
CA ASP A 314 -0.47 1.53 13.49
C ASP A 314 -1.92 1.72 13.01
N ILE A 315 -2.54 0.61 12.68
CA ILE A 315 -3.86 0.54 12.04
C ILE A 315 -4.79 -0.32 12.89
N SER A 316 -5.94 0.22 13.22
CA SER A 316 -7.00 -0.47 13.96
C SER A 316 -8.17 -0.89 13.08
N LYS A 317 -8.32 -0.28 11.91
CA LYS A 317 -9.32 -0.63 10.89
C LYS A 317 -8.62 -0.89 9.55
N ALA A 318 -8.43 -2.16 9.21
CA ALA A 318 -7.75 -2.57 7.98
C ALA A 318 -8.68 -2.40 6.77
N SER A 319 -8.49 -1.31 6.02
CA SER A 319 -9.42 -0.88 4.97
C SER A 319 -9.58 -1.87 3.81
N ASN A 320 -8.53 -2.63 3.46
CA ASN A 320 -8.58 -3.62 2.36
C ASN A 320 -9.00 -5.02 2.81
N PHE A 321 -9.16 -5.26 4.09
CA PHE A 321 -9.53 -6.56 4.62
C PHE A 321 -10.91 -7.02 4.12
N GLU A 322 -11.80 -6.07 3.87
CA GLU A 322 -13.13 -6.30 3.28
C GLU A 322 -13.06 -7.08 1.96
N ARG A 323 -12.03 -6.86 1.13
CA ARG A 323 -11.86 -7.58 -0.14
C ARG A 323 -11.65 -9.08 0.05
N PHE A 324 -10.82 -9.46 1.01
CA PHE A 324 -10.61 -10.87 1.33
C PHE A 324 -11.87 -11.51 1.93
N VAL A 325 -12.54 -10.84 2.85
CA VAL A 325 -13.77 -11.36 3.47
C VAL A 325 -14.89 -11.49 2.43
N PHE A 326 -14.98 -10.58 1.47
CA PHE A 326 -15.93 -10.72 0.35
C PHE A 326 -15.69 -12.02 -0.43
N ASP A 327 -14.45 -12.34 -0.78
CA ASP A 327 -14.13 -13.63 -1.42
C ASP A 327 -14.44 -14.82 -0.51
N LEU A 328 -14.10 -14.73 0.79
CA LEU A 328 -14.39 -15.76 1.80
C LEU A 328 -15.89 -16.07 1.92
N LEU A 329 -16.74 -15.06 1.76
CA LEU A 329 -18.20 -15.17 1.78
C LEU A 329 -18.79 -15.61 0.42
N GLY A 330 -17.96 -16.07 -0.52
CA GLY A 330 -18.41 -16.47 -1.86
C GLY A 330 -18.92 -15.29 -2.69
N ARG A 331 -18.43 -14.09 -2.41
CA ARG A 331 -18.79 -12.84 -3.08
C ARG A 331 -20.24 -12.41 -2.85
N ASP A 332 -20.77 -12.74 -1.69
CA ASP A 332 -22.09 -12.24 -1.22
C ASP A 332 -21.96 -10.80 -0.70
N GLY A 333 -22.38 -9.84 -1.54
CA GLY A 333 -22.28 -8.42 -1.20
C GLY A 333 -23.21 -8.00 -0.06
N ALA A 334 -24.37 -8.65 0.12
CA ALA A 334 -25.27 -8.36 1.23
C ALA A 334 -24.65 -8.82 2.57
N ALA A 335 -24.07 -10.03 2.58
CA ALA A 335 -23.37 -10.53 3.75
C ALA A 335 -22.14 -9.69 4.09
N CYS A 336 -21.35 -9.27 3.09
CA CYS A 336 -20.19 -8.41 3.28
C CYS A 336 -20.58 -7.03 3.85
N LYS A 337 -21.65 -6.42 3.31
CA LYS A 337 -22.20 -5.17 3.82
C LYS A 337 -22.67 -5.28 5.27
N ALA A 338 -23.36 -6.37 5.62
CA ALA A 338 -23.81 -6.62 6.99
C ALA A 338 -22.63 -6.68 8.00
N LEU A 339 -21.47 -7.19 7.58
CA LEU A 339 -20.27 -7.23 8.42
C LEU A 339 -19.56 -5.87 8.49
N PHE A 340 -19.18 -5.31 7.35
CA PHE A 340 -18.29 -4.14 7.30
C PHE A 340 -19.00 -2.78 7.44
N LYS A 341 -20.25 -2.67 7.03
CA LYS A 341 -21.05 -1.47 7.24
C LYS A 341 -21.84 -1.57 8.54
N ASP A 342 -22.68 -2.59 8.66
CA ASP A 342 -23.64 -2.61 9.77
C ASP A 342 -22.97 -3.02 11.08
N ALA A 343 -22.31 -4.19 11.15
CA ALA A 343 -21.73 -4.67 12.41
C ALA A 343 -20.53 -3.83 12.87
N VAL A 344 -19.62 -3.47 11.98
CA VAL A 344 -18.46 -2.63 12.33
C VAL A 344 -18.89 -1.24 12.80
N GLU A 345 -19.84 -0.59 12.12
CA GLU A 345 -20.31 0.74 12.50
C GLU A 345 -21.15 0.73 13.80
N GLN A 346 -21.93 -0.33 14.03
CA GLN A 346 -22.81 -0.43 15.21
C GLN A 346 -22.12 -1.03 16.44
N SER A 347 -21.26 -2.02 16.25
CA SER A 347 -20.69 -2.84 17.33
C SER A 347 -19.16 -2.84 17.35
N GLY A 348 -18.50 -2.11 16.45
CA GLY A 348 -17.05 -2.05 16.36
C GLY A 348 -16.38 -3.30 15.80
N GLY A 349 -17.15 -4.28 15.31
CA GLY A 349 -16.57 -5.50 14.76
C GLY A 349 -17.56 -6.64 14.57
N PHE A 350 -17.03 -7.82 14.25
CA PHE A 350 -17.83 -9.03 14.05
C PHE A 350 -17.01 -10.29 14.38
N THR A 351 -17.72 -11.39 14.63
CA THR A 351 -17.13 -12.74 14.72
C THR A 351 -17.78 -13.61 13.67
N LEU A 352 -16.97 -14.28 12.85
CA LEU A 352 -17.47 -15.20 11.84
C LEU A 352 -17.99 -16.49 12.49
N PRO A 353 -19.07 -17.10 11.95
CA PRO A 353 -19.45 -18.46 12.31
C PRO A 353 -18.26 -19.44 12.09
N ALA A 354 -18.13 -20.43 12.96
CA ALA A 354 -17.02 -21.38 12.92
C ALA A 354 -16.85 -22.07 11.54
N GLU A 355 -17.95 -22.41 10.89
CA GLU A 355 -17.94 -23.01 9.55
C GLU A 355 -17.36 -22.06 8.50
N THR A 356 -17.68 -20.79 8.55
CA THR A 356 -17.14 -19.78 7.65
C THR A 356 -15.67 -19.52 7.94
N PHE A 357 -15.31 -19.40 9.21
CA PHE A 357 -13.92 -19.18 9.62
C PHE A 357 -13.02 -20.37 9.20
N ALA A 358 -13.51 -21.60 9.28
CA ALA A 358 -12.76 -22.78 8.85
C ALA A 358 -12.29 -22.71 7.38
N LYS A 359 -13.01 -21.99 6.53
CA LYS A 359 -12.63 -21.80 5.11
C LYS A 359 -11.38 -20.96 4.92
N VAL A 360 -11.01 -20.14 5.91
CA VAL A 360 -9.80 -19.27 5.86
C VAL A 360 -8.54 -20.09 5.61
N ALA A 361 -8.44 -21.28 6.18
CA ALA A 361 -7.29 -22.19 6.00
C ALA A 361 -7.01 -22.51 4.51
N GLY A 362 -8.05 -22.61 3.68
CA GLY A 362 -7.92 -22.86 2.24
C GLY A 362 -7.26 -21.74 1.45
N TYR A 363 -7.22 -20.53 2.01
CA TYR A 363 -6.58 -19.37 1.39
C TYR A 363 -5.09 -19.20 1.74
N GLY A 364 -4.55 -20.06 2.60
CA GLY A 364 -3.14 -20.10 2.96
C GLY A 364 -2.68 -19.00 3.93
N PHE A 365 -3.61 -18.26 4.55
CA PHE A 365 -3.27 -17.24 5.53
C PHE A 365 -2.85 -17.84 6.87
N VAL A 366 -1.77 -17.29 7.42
CA VAL A 366 -1.33 -17.44 8.80
C VAL A 366 -0.89 -16.07 9.31
N SER A 367 -0.78 -15.88 10.63
CA SER A 367 -0.46 -14.58 11.18
C SER A 367 0.39 -14.66 12.45
N GLY A 368 1.05 -13.55 12.77
CA GLY A 368 1.80 -13.37 14.02
C GLY A 368 1.98 -11.90 14.33
N THR A 369 2.49 -11.64 15.53
CA THR A 369 2.68 -10.30 16.07
C THR A 369 4.13 -10.08 16.49
N SER A 370 4.60 -8.85 16.32
CA SER A 370 5.92 -8.38 16.74
C SER A 370 5.76 -7.17 17.67
N SER A 371 6.56 -7.12 18.71
CA SER A 371 6.63 -6.01 19.67
C SER A 371 7.83 -5.11 19.39
N HIS A 372 7.91 -3.95 20.06
CA HIS A 372 9.07 -3.08 19.98
C HIS A 372 10.38 -3.81 20.35
N ALA A 373 10.36 -4.60 21.42
CA ALA A 373 11.51 -5.41 21.81
C ALA A 373 11.91 -6.40 20.70
N ASN A 374 10.93 -7.08 20.08
CA ASN A 374 11.20 -7.97 18.97
C ASN A 374 11.82 -7.23 17.77
N ARG A 375 11.34 -6.01 17.45
CA ARG A 375 11.91 -5.20 16.37
C ARG A 375 13.39 -4.88 16.62
N LEU A 376 13.70 -4.37 17.82
CA LEU A 376 15.08 -4.04 18.18
C LEU A 376 16.00 -5.26 18.09
N ASP A 377 15.58 -6.39 18.65
CA ASP A 377 16.36 -7.63 18.63
C ASP A 377 16.54 -8.16 17.20
N THR A 378 15.49 -8.10 16.37
CA THR A 378 15.53 -8.56 14.97
C THR A 378 16.46 -7.67 14.13
N ILE A 379 16.38 -6.34 14.28
CA ILE A 379 17.28 -5.40 13.58
C ILE A 379 18.72 -5.66 13.98
N ARG A 380 19.00 -5.77 15.28
CA ARG A 380 20.35 -6.01 15.82
C ARG A 380 20.91 -7.34 15.32
N ALA A 381 20.16 -8.42 15.48
CA ALA A 381 20.59 -9.75 15.08
C ALA A 381 20.87 -9.86 13.57
N THR A 382 20.03 -9.24 12.73
CA THR A 382 20.24 -9.22 11.29
C THR A 382 21.51 -8.44 10.92
N PHE A 383 21.75 -7.30 11.56
CA PHE A 383 22.94 -6.51 11.35
C PHE A 383 24.23 -7.23 11.81
N GLU A 384 24.18 -7.87 12.97
CA GLU A 384 25.33 -8.63 13.52
C GLU A 384 25.67 -9.87 12.69
N HIS A 385 24.64 -10.51 12.09
CA HIS A 385 24.84 -11.74 11.33
C HIS A 385 25.48 -11.50 9.94
N ASP A 386 24.97 -10.52 9.19
CA ASP A 386 25.34 -10.31 7.78
C ASP A 386 25.61 -8.83 7.39
N GLY A 387 25.58 -7.93 8.36
CA GLY A 387 25.79 -6.50 8.12
C GLY A 387 24.59 -5.79 7.48
N THR A 388 23.44 -6.46 7.34
CA THR A 388 22.24 -5.88 6.71
C THR A 388 21.44 -5.08 7.72
N LEU A 389 21.25 -3.77 7.47
CA LEU A 389 20.28 -2.96 8.19
C LEU A 389 18.91 -3.11 7.54
N ILE A 390 17.90 -3.39 8.35
CA ILE A 390 16.50 -3.46 7.95
C ILE A 390 15.70 -2.39 8.70
N ASP A 391 14.59 -1.95 8.11
CA ASP A 391 13.69 -1.02 8.78
C ASP A 391 12.80 -1.72 9.81
N THR A 392 12.08 -0.93 10.58
CA THR A 392 11.24 -1.42 11.67
C THR A 392 10.08 -2.30 11.21
N HIS A 393 9.46 -1.98 10.09
CA HIS A 393 8.35 -2.77 9.52
C HIS A 393 8.85 -4.09 8.94
N THR A 394 9.96 -4.07 8.23
CA THR A 394 10.63 -5.28 7.75
C THR A 394 11.06 -6.18 8.91
N ALA A 395 11.48 -5.60 10.04
CA ALA A 395 11.82 -6.35 11.25
C ALA A 395 10.59 -7.09 11.82
N ASP A 396 9.43 -6.45 11.87
CA ASP A 396 8.18 -7.11 12.26
C ASP A 396 7.88 -8.30 11.33
N GLY A 397 8.02 -8.10 10.02
CA GLY A 397 7.87 -9.16 9.03
C GLY A 397 8.85 -10.30 9.22
N LEU A 398 10.13 -10.01 9.38
CA LEU A 398 11.19 -11.01 9.52
C LEU A 398 11.05 -11.84 10.80
N LYS A 399 10.68 -11.19 11.92
CA LYS A 399 10.38 -11.89 13.19
C LYS A 399 9.28 -12.92 13.01
N VAL A 400 8.18 -12.53 12.39
CA VAL A 400 7.03 -13.43 12.19
C VAL A 400 7.32 -14.49 11.12
N ALA A 401 8.06 -14.14 10.06
CA ALA A 401 8.44 -15.09 9.00
C ALA A 401 9.15 -16.32 9.56
N ARG A 402 10.07 -16.13 10.51
CA ARG A 402 10.82 -17.22 11.12
C ARG A 402 9.94 -18.24 11.86
N GLU A 403 8.76 -17.85 12.31
CA GLU A 403 7.80 -18.75 12.96
C GLU A 403 7.11 -19.70 11.97
N PHE A 404 7.11 -19.35 10.66
CA PHE A 404 6.37 -20.07 9.63
C PHE A 404 7.23 -20.63 8.50
N MET A 405 8.57 -20.59 8.64
CA MET A 405 9.48 -21.20 7.67
C MET A 405 9.24 -22.70 7.55
N GLN A 406 9.35 -23.22 6.33
CA GLN A 406 9.19 -24.63 6.02
C GLN A 406 10.36 -25.11 5.15
N ALA A 407 10.92 -26.26 5.46
CA ALA A 407 11.98 -26.86 4.67
C ALA A 407 11.50 -27.08 3.21
N GLY A 408 12.34 -26.69 2.27
CA GLY A 408 12.04 -26.84 0.82
C GLY A 408 11.12 -25.77 0.24
N THR A 409 10.64 -24.81 1.06
CA THR A 409 9.80 -23.70 0.60
C THR A 409 10.48 -22.38 0.97
N THR A 410 10.89 -21.60 -0.03
CA THR A 410 11.52 -20.30 0.24
C THR A 410 10.50 -19.33 0.84
N MET A 411 10.87 -18.71 1.96
CA MET A 411 10.15 -17.63 2.59
C MET A 411 10.69 -16.29 2.06
N ILE A 412 9.80 -15.49 1.49
CA ILE A 412 10.09 -14.16 0.98
C ILE A 412 9.43 -13.14 1.90
N VAL A 413 10.24 -12.34 2.60
CA VAL A 413 9.75 -11.24 3.42
C VAL A 413 9.75 -9.97 2.57
N LEU A 414 8.63 -9.27 2.52
CA LEU A 414 8.54 -8.01 1.78
C LEU A 414 9.19 -6.87 2.58
N GLU A 415 10.24 -6.27 2.02
CA GLU A 415 10.87 -5.07 2.57
C GLU A 415 10.02 -3.85 2.21
N THR A 416 9.33 -3.28 3.18
CA THR A 416 8.31 -2.27 2.96
C THR A 416 8.78 -0.83 3.14
N ALA A 417 9.94 -0.64 3.75
CA ALA A 417 10.62 0.65 3.85
C ALA A 417 12.13 0.46 3.96
N LEU A 418 12.91 1.53 3.74
CA LEU A 418 14.34 1.53 4.02
C LEU A 418 14.64 2.13 5.40
N PRO A 419 15.72 1.68 6.05
CA PRO A 419 16.09 2.09 7.41
C PRO A 419 16.22 3.62 7.61
N ALA A 420 16.66 4.33 6.57
CA ALA A 420 16.85 5.78 6.62
C ALA A 420 15.60 6.58 7.04
N LYS A 421 14.40 6.03 6.81
CA LYS A 421 13.14 6.67 7.22
C LYS A 421 12.89 6.61 8.73
N PHE A 422 13.50 5.65 9.42
CA PHE A 422 13.27 5.33 10.83
C PHE A 422 14.58 5.30 11.61
N GLU A 423 15.48 6.23 11.31
CA GLU A 423 16.85 6.31 11.82
C GLU A 423 16.92 6.15 13.34
N ALA A 424 16.04 6.82 14.09
CA ALA A 424 16.08 6.79 15.56
C ALA A 424 16.02 5.37 16.13
N THR A 425 15.11 4.53 15.62
CA THR A 425 14.97 3.14 16.07
C THR A 425 16.12 2.26 15.59
N ILE A 426 16.67 2.51 14.40
CA ILE A 426 17.83 1.79 13.90
C ILE A 426 19.05 2.08 14.77
N VAL A 427 19.27 3.33 15.16
CA VAL A 427 20.35 3.73 16.07
C VAL A 427 20.11 3.13 17.47
N GLU A 428 18.88 3.13 17.97
CA GLU A 428 18.54 2.46 19.25
C GLU A 428 18.91 0.97 19.24
N ALA A 429 18.64 0.28 18.13
CA ALA A 429 18.91 -1.14 18.00
C ALA A 429 20.39 -1.48 17.83
N THR A 430 21.13 -0.68 17.05
CA THR A 430 22.46 -1.06 16.55
C THR A 430 23.57 -0.06 16.88
N GLY A 431 23.24 1.15 17.31
CA GLY A 431 24.18 2.27 17.43
C GLY A 431 24.66 2.82 16.06
N GLN A 432 24.16 2.30 14.95
CA GLN A 432 24.57 2.69 13.60
C GLN A 432 23.53 3.59 12.94
N ARG A 433 23.98 4.62 12.25
CA ARG A 433 23.13 5.42 11.37
C ARG A 433 22.98 4.72 10.03
N PRO A 434 21.74 4.55 9.53
CA PRO A 434 21.52 3.97 8.22
C PRO A 434 21.98 4.92 7.11
N ALA A 435 22.68 4.36 6.11
CA ALA A 435 23.06 5.10 4.91
C ALA A 435 21.82 5.42 4.06
N ARG A 436 21.85 6.55 3.37
CA ARG A 436 20.86 6.89 2.34
C ARG A 436 21.24 6.24 1.02
N PRO A 437 20.23 5.78 0.23
CA PRO A 437 20.52 5.15 -1.06
C PRO A 437 21.14 6.16 -2.03
N HIS A 438 22.27 5.80 -2.60
CA HIS A 438 23.04 6.64 -3.53
C HIS A 438 22.40 6.78 -4.93
N TRP A 439 21.49 5.87 -5.28
CA TRP A 439 20.78 5.92 -6.58
C TRP A 439 19.64 6.94 -6.62
N ILE A 440 19.24 7.49 -5.47
CA ILE A 440 18.22 8.54 -5.39
C ILE A 440 18.93 9.87 -5.15
N GLN A 441 18.87 10.74 -6.15
CA GLN A 441 19.49 12.05 -6.06
C GLN A 441 18.73 12.97 -5.08
N GLY A 442 19.47 13.81 -4.36
CA GLY A 442 18.91 14.85 -3.50
C GLY A 442 18.43 14.37 -2.13
N LEU A 443 18.75 13.13 -1.72
CA LEU A 443 18.45 12.69 -0.36
C LEU A 443 19.45 13.27 0.67
N ASP A 444 20.70 13.45 0.30
CA ASP A 444 21.69 14.10 1.17
C ASP A 444 21.38 15.58 1.29
N GLY A 445 21.29 16.09 2.52
CA GLY A 445 20.94 17.49 2.80
C GLY A 445 19.46 17.83 2.54
N LEU A 446 18.60 16.85 2.40
CA LEU A 446 17.17 17.06 2.17
C LEU A 446 16.51 17.90 3.28
N GLU A 447 16.95 17.69 4.52
CA GLU A 447 16.46 18.44 5.68
C GLU A 447 16.85 19.93 5.67
N ASP A 448 17.91 20.29 4.94
CA ASP A 448 18.41 21.66 4.83
C ASP A 448 17.71 22.45 3.71
N LEU A 449 16.92 21.78 2.86
CA LEU A 449 16.20 22.44 1.79
C LEU A 449 15.07 23.35 2.32
N PRO A 450 14.73 24.44 1.59
CA PRO A 450 13.60 25.29 1.95
C PRO A 450 12.31 24.49 2.03
N LYS A 451 11.57 24.68 3.12
CA LYS A 451 10.29 24.01 3.39
C LYS A 451 9.12 24.88 2.95
N ARG A 452 8.21 24.30 2.18
CA ARG A 452 6.97 24.92 1.71
C ARG A 452 5.76 24.18 2.24
N PHE A 453 5.07 24.80 3.17
CA PHE A 453 3.79 24.33 3.73
C PHE A 453 3.05 25.51 4.36
N VAL A 454 1.78 25.31 4.61
CA VAL A 454 0.93 26.26 5.36
C VAL A 454 0.46 25.59 6.65
N VAL A 455 0.32 26.37 7.72
CA VAL A 455 -0.28 25.89 8.97
C VAL A 455 -1.77 26.22 8.96
N SER A 456 -2.59 25.25 9.31
CA SER A 456 -4.04 25.35 9.33
C SER A 456 -4.58 25.07 10.72
N PRO A 457 -5.59 25.80 11.19
CA PRO A 457 -6.36 25.37 12.35
C PRO A 457 -7.09 24.06 12.03
N ASN A 458 -7.47 23.31 13.05
CA ASN A 458 -8.28 22.09 12.90
C ASN A 458 -9.73 22.44 12.52
N GLN A 459 -9.92 22.89 11.27
CA GLN A 459 -11.22 23.33 10.75
C GLN A 459 -11.38 22.98 9.27
N ALA A 460 -12.40 22.17 8.95
CA ALA A 460 -12.68 21.76 7.58
C ALA A 460 -12.99 22.94 6.64
N GLN A 461 -13.64 23.99 7.15
CA GLN A 461 -13.96 25.17 6.34
C GLN A 461 -12.71 25.88 5.85
N TRP A 462 -11.70 26.03 6.72
CA TRP A 462 -10.44 26.64 6.32
C TRP A 462 -9.77 25.89 5.16
N VAL A 463 -9.77 24.56 5.22
CA VAL A 463 -9.22 23.70 4.15
C VAL A 463 -10.02 23.85 2.85
N LYS A 464 -11.35 23.90 2.92
CA LYS A 464 -12.21 24.15 1.75
C LYS A 464 -11.90 25.50 1.10
N ASP A 465 -11.72 26.55 1.91
CA ASP A 465 -11.40 27.90 1.42
C ASP A 465 -10.03 27.90 0.74
N TYR A 466 -9.03 27.23 1.33
CA TYR A 466 -7.71 27.08 0.75
C TYR A 466 -7.74 26.36 -0.59
N VAL A 467 -8.44 25.21 -0.68
CA VAL A 467 -8.63 24.47 -1.94
C VAL A 467 -9.32 25.35 -2.98
N THR A 468 -10.38 26.08 -2.58
CA THR A 468 -11.12 26.97 -3.48
C THR A 468 -10.20 28.04 -4.09
N GLN A 469 -9.34 28.64 -3.28
CA GLN A 469 -8.42 29.68 -3.73
C GLN A 469 -7.40 29.15 -4.75
N HIS A 470 -6.92 27.91 -4.57
CA HIS A 470 -5.85 27.32 -5.40
C HIS A 470 -6.36 26.49 -6.58
N CYS A 471 -7.67 26.34 -6.74
CA CYS A 471 -8.30 25.67 -7.88
C CYS A 471 -8.94 26.63 -8.90
N GLN A 472 -8.81 27.95 -8.69
CA GLN A 472 -9.40 28.96 -9.58
C GLN A 472 -8.49 29.36 -10.75
N ASP A 473 -7.27 28.82 -10.82
CA ASP A 473 -6.26 29.14 -11.85
C ASP A 473 -6.24 28.12 -13.00
#